data_c3d371967722e88dccab1467b51d6041
#
_entry.id   c3d371967722e88dccab1467b51d6041
#
_cell.length_a   1.000
_cell.length_b   1.000
_cell.length_c   1.000
_cell.angle_alpha   90.00
_cell.angle_beta   90.00
_cell.angle_gamma   90.00
#
_symmetry.space_group_name_H-M   'P 1'
#
loop_
_entity.id
_entity.type
_entity.pdbx_description
1 polymer ?
#
loop_
_entity_poly.entity_id
_entity_poly.type
_entity_poly.pdbx_seq_one_letter_code
_entity_poly.pdbx_strand_id
1 'polypeptide(L)'
;MQDASPERSQPDAAALRGTNQSGMRDHNERLVLSLVRRHGALAKSDIARMTGLSAQTVSVIMRQLEQDGLLERGEPVRGKVGQPSVPMSLAAEGAFFFGLKVGRRSADLVLTDFRGRMRAARRRVYRYPSPDAVVGFVREAVPALAGELPPALRERIMGMGIAMPFQLWNWVSVLGAPQAEMD
;
A
#
# COMPACT_ATOMS: atom_id res chain seq x y z
N MET A 1 57.92 -0.48 8.00
CA MET A 1 56.80 -0.74 8.89
C MET A 1 55.83 0.43 8.63
N GLN A 2 54.98 0.28 7.61
CA GLN A 2 54.01 1.30 7.15
C GLN A 2 52.66 0.98 7.78
N ASP A 3 52.24 1.96 8.57
CA ASP A 3 50.94 1.97 9.27
C ASP A 3 49.82 2.31 8.24
N ALA A 4 48.95 1.37 7.96
CA ALA A 4 47.79 1.57 7.09
C ALA A 4 46.57 1.86 7.99
N SER A 5 46.25 3.15 8.13
CA SER A 5 45.00 3.59 8.74
C SER A 5 43.81 3.21 7.86
N PRO A 6 42.70 2.67 8.42
CA PRO A 6 41.52 2.35 7.62
C PRO A 6 40.78 3.64 7.20
N GLU A 7 40.57 3.77 5.89
CA GLU A 7 39.67 4.78 5.30
C GLU A 7 38.26 4.67 5.89
N ARG A 8 37.84 5.71 6.57
CA ARG A 8 36.44 5.87 6.98
C ARG A 8 35.61 6.19 5.74
N SER A 9 34.78 5.23 5.34
CA SER A 9 33.74 5.45 4.32
C SER A 9 32.86 6.63 4.75
N GLN A 10 32.89 7.69 3.97
CA GLN A 10 31.98 8.83 4.12
C GLN A 10 30.55 8.36 3.83
N PRO A 11 29.55 8.72 4.66
CA PRO A 11 28.16 8.42 4.36
C PRO A 11 27.73 9.18 3.10
N ASP A 12 27.03 8.46 2.25
CA ASP A 12 26.57 8.83 0.93
C ASP A 12 25.89 10.22 0.91
N ALA A 13 26.52 11.19 0.28
CA ALA A 13 26.02 12.57 0.13
C ALA A 13 24.71 12.68 -0.69
N ALA A 14 24.15 11.53 -1.15
CA ALA A 14 22.87 11.45 -1.85
C ALA A 14 21.66 11.65 -0.92
N ALA A 15 21.81 11.49 0.40
CA ALA A 15 20.71 11.60 1.37
C ALA A 15 20.35 13.05 1.77
N LEU A 16 21.11 14.05 1.32
CA LEU A 16 20.91 15.47 1.68
C LEU A 16 20.43 16.35 0.52
N ARG A 17 19.82 15.76 -0.51
CA ARG A 17 19.15 16.57 -1.52
C ARG A 17 17.84 17.09 -0.95
N GLY A 18 17.76 18.41 -0.81
CA GLY A 18 16.54 19.10 -0.39
C GLY A 18 15.34 18.67 -1.26
N THR A 19 14.16 18.60 -0.65
CA THR A 19 12.89 18.29 -1.31
C THR A 19 12.70 19.27 -2.47
N ASN A 20 12.93 18.81 -3.70
CA ASN A 20 12.61 19.59 -4.88
C ASN A 20 11.08 19.69 -5.03
N GLN A 21 10.58 20.54 -5.93
CA GLN A 21 9.13 20.76 -6.13
C GLN A 21 8.36 19.46 -6.41
N SER A 22 8.99 18.46 -7.05
CA SER A 22 8.37 17.15 -7.28
C SER A 22 8.15 16.37 -5.99
N GLY A 23 9.13 16.33 -5.09
CA GLY A 23 8.98 15.64 -3.80
C GLY A 23 7.89 16.26 -2.90
N MET A 24 7.73 17.58 -2.93
CA MET A 24 6.63 18.27 -2.24
C MET A 24 5.27 17.93 -2.86
N ARG A 25 5.20 17.83 -4.18
CA ARG A 25 3.99 17.44 -4.88
C ARG A 25 3.58 16.01 -4.50
N ASP A 26 4.49 15.06 -4.58
CA ASP A 26 4.26 13.64 -4.22
C ASP A 26 3.82 13.51 -2.76
N HIS A 27 4.41 14.31 -1.86
CA HIS A 27 3.99 14.36 -0.47
C HIS A 27 2.54 14.83 -0.32
N ASN A 28 2.17 15.91 -0.99
CA ASN A 28 0.83 16.47 -0.93
C ASN A 28 -0.21 15.54 -1.56
N GLU A 29 0.10 14.86 -2.65
CA GLU A 29 -0.77 13.84 -3.27
C GLU A 29 -1.03 12.67 -2.30
N ARG A 30 0.01 12.15 -1.64
CA ARG A 30 -0.14 11.11 -0.61
C ARG A 30 -0.96 11.58 0.59
N LEU A 31 -0.79 12.83 1.01
CA LEU A 31 -1.56 13.43 2.08
C LEU A 31 -3.04 13.48 1.71
N VAL A 32 -3.39 13.95 0.52
CA VAL A 32 -4.77 14.01 0.01
C VAL A 32 -5.38 12.61 -0.05
N LEU A 33 -4.69 11.64 -0.66
CA LEU A 33 -5.16 10.25 -0.74
C LEU A 33 -5.38 9.64 0.65
N SER A 34 -4.49 9.92 1.61
CA SER A 34 -4.59 9.41 2.99
C SER A 34 -5.82 9.98 3.70
N LEU A 35 -6.12 11.28 3.49
CA LEU A 35 -7.31 11.92 4.05
C LEU A 35 -8.59 11.34 3.43
N VAL A 36 -8.66 11.23 2.11
CA VAL A 36 -9.81 10.65 1.41
C VAL A 36 -10.03 9.21 1.85
N ARG A 37 -8.96 8.41 1.98
CA ARG A 37 -9.05 7.04 2.49
C ARG A 37 -9.63 6.98 3.91
N ARG A 38 -9.20 7.88 4.79
CA ARG A 38 -9.62 7.90 6.20
C ARG A 38 -11.07 8.32 6.36
N HIS A 39 -11.54 9.27 5.56
CA HIS A 39 -12.87 9.88 5.69
C HIS A 39 -13.90 9.33 4.69
N GLY A 40 -13.49 8.48 3.74
CA GLY A 40 -14.35 7.86 2.72
C GLY A 40 -14.58 8.75 1.50
N ALA A 41 -15.02 10.00 1.71
CA ALA A 41 -15.19 10.99 0.65
C ALA A 41 -15.03 12.39 1.23
N LEU A 42 -14.35 13.29 0.49
CA LEU A 42 -14.07 14.66 0.92
C LEU A 42 -14.25 15.65 -0.24
N ALA A 43 -14.79 16.82 0.09
CA ALA A 43 -14.80 17.94 -0.81
C ALA A 43 -13.46 18.68 -0.83
N LYS A 44 -13.17 19.40 -1.90
CA LYS A 44 -11.94 20.21 -2.04
C LYS A 44 -11.73 21.20 -0.90
N SER A 45 -12.83 21.83 -0.46
CA SER A 45 -12.82 22.79 0.66
C SER A 45 -12.42 22.13 1.98
N ASP A 46 -12.87 20.89 2.23
CA ASP A 46 -12.54 20.17 3.44
C ASP A 46 -11.06 19.76 3.45
N ILE A 47 -10.55 19.28 2.31
CA ILE A 47 -9.12 18.95 2.16
C ILE A 47 -8.25 20.19 2.35
N ALA A 48 -8.61 21.34 1.75
CA ALA A 48 -7.88 22.59 1.93
C ALA A 48 -7.82 22.99 3.41
N ARG A 49 -8.95 22.94 4.10
CA ARG A 49 -9.05 23.25 5.54
C ARG A 49 -8.23 22.29 6.40
N MET A 50 -8.23 20.99 6.09
CA MET A 50 -7.53 19.97 6.87
C MET A 50 -6.02 19.97 6.65
N THR A 51 -5.55 20.37 5.46
CA THR A 51 -4.13 20.33 5.08
C THR A 51 -3.43 21.67 5.20
N GLY A 52 -4.16 22.77 5.23
CA GLY A 52 -3.61 24.12 5.11
C GLY A 52 -3.13 24.48 3.70
N LEU A 53 -3.36 23.62 2.71
CA LEU A 53 -3.02 23.88 1.31
C LEU A 53 -4.00 24.91 0.71
N SER A 54 -3.54 25.71 -0.24
CA SER A 54 -4.41 26.62 -0.96
C SER A 54 -5.49 25.87 -1.75
N ALA A 55 -6.66 26.47 -1.90
CA ALA A 55 -7.76 25.88 -2.69
C ALA A 55 -7.34 25.56 -4.13
N GLN A 56 -6.46 26.38 -4.70
CA GLN A 56 -5.92 26.17 -6.03
C GLN A 56 -5.00 24.92 -6.06
N THR A 57 -4.09 24.77 -5.09
CA THR A 57 -3.22 23.61 -4.96
C THR A 57 -4.02 22.33 -4.84
N VAL A 58 -5.01 22.30 -3.93
CA VAL A 58 -5.90 21.14 -3.76
C VAL A 58 -6.65 20.83 -5.06
N SER A 59 -7.15 21.86 -5.77
CA SER A 59 -7.86 21.64 -7.04
C SER A 59 -6.98 21.04 -8.13
N VAL A 60 -5.70 21.42 -8.20
CA VAL A 60 -4.74 20.84 -9.14
C VAL A 60 -4.45 19.38 -8.78
N ILE A 61 -4.14 19.10 -7.51
CA ILE A 61 -3.85 17.75 -7.03
C ILE A 61 -5.05 16.82 -7.26
N MET A 62 -6.23 17.20 -6.84
CA MET A 62 -7.40 16.34 -6.98
C MET A 62 -7.78 16.08 -8.43
N ARG A 63 -7.59 17.05 -9.33
CA ARG A 63 -7.78 16.84 -10.78
C ARG A 63 -6.77 15.85 -11.34
N GLN A 64 -5.51 15.95 -10.93
CA GLN A 64 -4.48 15.00 -11.36
C GLN A 64 -4.80 13.58 -10.87
N LEU A 65 -5.12 13.41 -9.59
CA LEU A 65 -5.48 12.12 -9.02
C LEU A 65 -6.75 11.51 -9.67
N GLU A 66 -7.68 12.37 -10.11
CA GLU A 66 -8.85 11.95 -10.90
C GLU A 66 -8.44 11.47 -12.30
N GLN A 67 -7.56 12.22 -12.99
CA GLN A 67 -7.05 11.84 -14.31
C GLN A 67 -6.25 10.54 -14.28
N ASP A 68 -5.49 10.31 -13.20
CA ASP A 68 -4.74 9.07 -12.96
C ASP A 68 -5.66 7.88 -12.56
N GLY A 69 -6.96 8.16 -12.38
CA GLY A 69 -7.96 7.17 -11.97
C GLY A 69 -7.82 6.71 -10.52
N LEU A 70 -7.18 7.50 -9.67
CA LEU A 70 -7.03 7.22 -8.23
C LEU A 70 -8.20 7.78 -7.41
N LEU A 71 -8.83 8.86 -7.87
CA LEU A 71 -10.04 9.43 -7.29
C LEU A 71 -11.20 9.39 -8.29
N GLU A 72 -12.40 9.31 -7.76
CA GLU A 72 -13.65 9.43 -8.51
C GLU A 72 -14.61 10.43 -7.85
N ARG A 73 -15.43 11.06 -8.65
CA ARG A 73 -16.44 12.03 -8.18
C ARG A 73 -17.64 11.30 -7.59
N GLY A 74 -18.07 11.77 -6.43
CA GLY A 74 -19.36 11.41 -5.86
C GLY A 74 -20.50 12.31 -6.36
N GLU A 75 -21.70 12.07 -5.84
CA GLU A 75 -22.87 12.88 -6.12
C GLU A 75 -22.70 14.30 -5.53
N PRO A 76 -23.14 15.34 -6.26
CA PRO A 76 -23.12 16.71 -5.76
C PRO A 76 -23.96 16.85 -4.49
N VAL A 77 -23.35 17.35 -3.41
CA VAL A 77 -24.04 17.65 -2.16
C VAL A 77 -24.39 19.12 -2.12
N ARG A 78 -25.69 19.42 -2.06
CA ARG A 78 -26.19 20.79 -1.91
C ARG A 78 -26.11 21.20 -0.45
N GLY A 79 -25.30 22.22 -0.15
CA GLY A 79 -25.31 22.90 1.15
C GLY A 79 -26.50 23.84 1.28
N LYS A 80 -26.73 24.35 2.52
CA LYS A 80 -27.82 25.34 2.78
C LYS A 80 -27.60 26.66 2.04
N VAL A 81 -26.35 27.03 1.74
CA VAL A 81 -25.98 28.28 1.01
C VAL A 81 -24.71 27.98 0.20
N GLY A 82 -24.66 28.35 -1.07
CA GLY A 82 -23.50 28.30 -1.93
C GLY A 82 -23.56 27.26 -3.07
N GLN A 83 -22.46 27.15 -3.83
CA GLN A 83 -22.35 26.24 -4.96
C GLN A 83 -22.32 24.78 -4.46
N PRO A 84 -23.00 23.84 -5.14
CA PRO A 84 -22.94 22.41 -4.79
C PRO A 84 -21.52 21.91 -4.70
N SER A 85 -21.22 21.22 -3.62
CA SER A 85 -19.92 20.59 -3.39
C SER A 85 -19.92 19.17 -3.95
N VAL A 86 -18.91 18.81 -4.75
CA VAL A 86 -18.74 17.44 -5.26
C VAL A 86 -17.65 16.78 -4.44
N PRO A 87 -18.01 15.86 -3.53
CA PRO A 87 -17.02 15.09 -2.80
C PRO A 87 -16.32 14.09 -3.73
N MET A 88 -15.09 13.79 -3.44
CA MET A 88 -14.32 12.78 -4.16
C MET A 88 -13.92 11.66 -3.22
N SER A 89 -13.98 10.42 -3.71
CA SER A 89 -13.59 9.20 -3.00
C SER A 89 -12.47 8.48 -3.75
N LEU A 90 -11.83 7.49 -3.11
CA LEU A 90 -10.90 6.62 -3.81
C LEU A 90 -11.65 5.85 -4.92
N ALA A 91 -11.10 5.79 -6.11
CA ALA A 91 -11.60 4.93 -7.17
C ALA A 91 -11.26 3.46 -6.84
N ALA A 92 -12.25 2.57 -6.80
CA ALA A 92 -12.03 1.19 -6.38
C ALA A 92 -10.96 0.48 -7.23
N GLU A 93 -10.96 0.75 -8.53
CA GLU A 93 -10.02 0.15 -9.49
C GLU A 93 -8.76 1.00 -9.74
N GLY A 94 -8.54 2.03 -8.90
CA GLY A 94 -7.38 2.91 -8.98
C GLY A 94 -6.06 2.22 -8.68
N ALA A 95 -6.06 1.25 -7.76
CA ALA A 95 -4.90 0.44 -7.41
C ALA A 95 -5.35 -0.88 -6.77
N PHE A 96 -4.47 -1.89 -6.81
CA PHE A 96 -4.69 -3.18 -6.17
C PHE A 96 -3.46 -3.55 -5.33
N PHE A 97 -3.70 -4.31 -4.27
CA PHE A 97 -2.64 -4.74 -3.35
C PHE A 97 -2.84 -6.19 -2.95
N PHE A 98 -1.74 -6.91 -2.81
CA PHE A 98 -1.77 -8.18 -2.12
C PHE A 98 -1.59 -7.99 -0.62
N GLY A 99 -2.24 -8.85 0.17
CA GLY A 99 -2.00 -9.02 1.59
C GLY A 99 -1.69 -10.47 1.89
N LEU A 100 -0.47 -10.77 2.36
CA LEU A 100 -0.06 -12.11 2.80
C LEU A 100 -0.04 -12.15 4.32
N LYS A 101 -0.82 -13.05 4.91
CA LYS A 101 -0.74 -13.40 6.33
C LYS A 101 -0.11 -14.76 6.47
N VAL A 102 1.05 -14.83 7.12
CA VAL A 102 1.70 -16.10 7.50
C VAL A 102 1.31 -16.42 8.92
N GLY A 103 0.45 -17.43 9.10
CA GLY A 103 -0.01 -17.89 10.40
C GLY A 103 0.69 -19.19 10.84
N ARG A 104 0.34 -19.72 12.02
CA ARG A 104 0.95 -20.96 12.54
C ARG A 104 0.59 -22.21 11.75
N ARG A 105 -0.61 -22.25 11.19
CA ARG A 105 -1.19 -23.43 10.53
C ARG A 105 -1.68 -23.15 9.12
N SER A 106 -1.63 -21.89 8.68
CA SER A 106 -2.02 -21.50 7.32
C SER A 106 -1.34 -20.21 6.88
N ALA A 107 -1.15 -20.08 5.56
CA ALA A 107 -0.94 -18.81 4.90
C ALA A 107 -2.22 -18.40 4.19
N ASP A 108 -2.57 -17.13 4.31
CA ASP A 108 -3.71 -16.51 3.64
C ASP A 108 -3.18 -15.39 2.72
N LEU A 109 -3.46 -15.47 1.43
CA LEU A 109 -3.16 -14.43 0.45
C LEU A 109 -4.46 -13.83 -0.06
N VAL A 110 -4.59 -12.51 0.01
CA VAL A 110 -5.75 -11.78 -0.48
C VAL A 110 -5.32 -10.78 -1.54
N LEU A 111 -6.20 -10.50 -2.50
CA LEU A 111 -6.13 -9.37 -3.41
C LEU A 111 -7.19 -8.38 -3.01
N THR A 112 -6.80 -7.13 -2.77
CA THR A 112 -7.71 -6.04 -2.40
C THR A 112 -7.71 -4.94 -3.43
N ASP A 113 -8.84 -4.24 -3.58
CA ASP A 113 -8.93 -3.01 -4.35
C ASP A 113 -8.41 -1.80 -3.55
N PHE A 114 -8.41 -0.63 -4.19
CA PHE A 114 -7.88 0.60 -3.57
C PHE A 114 -8.69 1.07 -2.35
N ARG A 115 -9.94 0.64 -2.22
CA ARG A 115 -10.79 0.88 -1.04
C ARG A 115 -10.57 -0.14 0.08
N GLY A 116 -9.69 -1.13 -0.13
CA GLY A 116 -9.42 -2.21 0.81
C GLY A 116 -10.46 -3.32 0.82
N ARG A 117 -11.36 -3.38 -0.18
CA ARG A 117 -12.32 -4.48 -0.32
C ARG A 117 -11.61 -5.68 -0.92
N MET A 118 -11.80 -6.84 -0.32
CA MET A 118 -11.25 -8.09 -0.83
C MET A 118 -11.94 -8.47 -2.14
N ARG A 119 -11.13 -8.69 -3.19
CA ARG A 119 -11.58 -9.10 -4.52
C ARG A 119 -11.46 -10.60 -4.70
N ALA A 120 -10.38 -11.17 -4.18
CA ALA A 120 -10.10 -12.60 -4.26
C ALA A 120 -9.19 -13.02 -3.11
N ALA A 121 -9.19 -14.32 -2.79
CA ALA A 121 -8.35 -14.88 -1.73
C ALA A 121 -7.94 -16.32 -2.05
N ARG A 122 -6.78 -16.73 -1.54
CA ARG A 122 -6.30 -18.11 -1.50
C ARG A 122 -5.78 -18.42 -0.13
N ARG A 123 -5.96 -19.66 0.30
CA ARG A 123 -5.46 -20.19 1.58
C ARG A 123 -4.72 -21.48 1.34
N ARG A 124 -3.57 -21.65 2.03
CA ARG A 124 -2.85 -22.90 2.13
C ARG A 124 -2.70 -23.28 3.60
N VAL A 125 -3.12 -24.50 3.95
CA VAL A 125 -2.93 -25.09 5.28
C VAL A 125 -1.62 -25.89 5.26
N TYR A 126 -0.84 -25.81 6.33
CA TYR A 126 0.39 -26.55 6.54
C TYR A 126 0.53 -26.96 8.01
N ARG A 127 1.42 -27.89 8.28
CA ARG A 127 1.71 -28.31 9.64
C ARG A 127 2.47 -27.21 10.42
N TYR A 128 3.40 -26.54 9.75
CA TYR A 128 4.18 -25.39 10.23
C TYR A 128 4.59 -24.52 9.04
N PRO A 129 4.90 -23.23 9.26
CA PRO A 129 5.21 -22.29 8.19
C PRO A 129 6.70 -22.40 7.76
N SER A 130 7.09 -23.47 7.05
CA SER A 130 8.44 -23.50 6.48
C SER A 130 8.58 -22.42 5.39
N PRO A 131 9.78 -21.80 5.23
CA PRO A 131 10.04 -20.80 4.20
C PRO A 131 9.66 -21.31 2.80
N ASP A 132 10.05 -22.53 2.45
CA ASP A 132 9.76 -23.12 1.15
C ASP A 132 8.27 -23.31 0.89
N ALA A 133 7.51 -23.75 1.90
CA ALA A 133 6.06 -23.92 1.78
C ALA A 133 5.35 -22.57 1.57
N VAL A 134 5.80 -21.51 2.27
CA VAL A 134 5.23 -20.17 2.14
C VAL A 134 5.61 -19.55 0.79
N VAL A 135 6.89 -19.61 0.41
CA VAL A 135 7.37 -19.07 -0.88
C VAL A 135 6.72 -19.81 -2.05
N GLY A 136 6.64 -21.14 -1.98
CA GLY A 136 5.97 -21.96 -3.00
C GLY A 136 4.49 -21.58 -3.15
N PHE A 137 3.78 -21.36 -2.03
CA PHE A 137 2.41 -20.87 -2.04
C PHE A 137 2.27 -19.50 -2.71
N VAL A 138 3.14 -18.56 -2.37
CA VAL A 138 3.11 -17.19 -2.95
C VAL A 138 3.37 -17.22 -4.45
N ARG A 139 4.37 -18.01 -4.90
CA ARG A 139 4.70 -18.14 -6.33
C ARG A 139 3.55 -18.68 -7.16
N GLU A 140 2.72 -19.54 -6.60
CA GLU A 140 1.54 -20.11 -7.25
C GLU A 140 0.32 -19.17 -7.15
N ALA A 141 0.06 -18.64 -5.96
CA ALA A 141 -1.17 -17.92 -5.66
C ALA A 141 -1.19 -16.48 -6.21
N VAL A 142 -0.04 -15.78 -6.27
CA VAL A 142 0.03 -14.41 -6.79
C VAL A 142 -0.40 -14.33 -8.24
N PRO A 143 0.17 -15.10 -9.19
CA PRO A 143 -0.27 -15.04 -10.58
C PRO A 143 -1.73 -15.52 -10.75
N ALA A 144 -2.18 -16.49 -9.96
CA ALA A 144 -3.56 -16.97 -10.00
C ALA A 144 -4.55 -15.86 -9.59
N LEU A 145 -4.30 -15.15 -8.49
CA LEU A 145 -5.14 -14.04 -8.06
C LEU A 145 -5.05 -12.82 -9.00
N ALA A 146 -3.85 -12.50 -9.50
CA ALA A 146 -3.70 -11.45 -10.51
C ALA A 146 -4.49 -11.77 -11.78
N GLY A 147 -4.54 -13.07 -12.15
CA GLY A 147 -5.31 -13.56 -13.30
C GLY A 147 -6.82 -13.35 -13.19
N GLU A 148 -7.37 -13.19 -11.99
CA GLU A 148 -8.79 -12.88 -11.76
C GLU A 148 -9.16 -11.44 -12.13
N LEU A 149 -8.14 -10.54 -12.24
CA LEU A 149 -8.36 -9.18 -12.73
C LEU A 149 -8.36 -9.14 -14.27
N PRO A 150 -9.15 -8.24 -14.87
CA PRO A 150 -9.01 -7.88 -16.27
C PRO A 150 -7.56 -7.51 -16.61
N PRO A 151 -7.03 -7.86 -17.79
CA PRO A 151 -5.64 -7.58 -18.15
C PRO A 151 -5.20 -6.13 -17.92
N ALA A 152 -6.04 -5.17 -18.28
CA ALA A 152 -5.76 -3.73 -18.13
C ALA A 152 -5.62 -3.28 -16.66
N LEU A 153 -6.16 -4.03 -15.69
CA LEU A 153 -6.08 -3.69 -14.28
C LEU A 153 -4.91 -4.36 -13.55
N ARG A 154 -4.27 -5.36 -14.18
CA ARG A 154 -3.13 -6.06 -13.56
C ARG A 154 -1.92 -5.15 -13.37
N GLU A 155 -1.72 -4.19 -14.26
CA GLU A 155 -0.66 -3.18 -14.16
C GLU A 155 -0.86 -2.21 -12.99
N ARG A 156 -2.07 -2.18 -12.42
CA ARG A 156 -2.40 -1.39 -11.23
C ARG A 156 -2.17 -2.14 -9.92
N ILE A 157 -1.55 -3.32 -9.95
CA ILE A 157 -1.10 -4.03 -8.74
C ILE A 157 0.18 -3.37 -8.25
N MET A 158 0.11 -2.67 -7.11
CA MET A 158 1.17 -1.78 -6.64
C MET A 158 2.13 -2.44 -5.64
N GLY A 159 1.75 -3.56 -5.04
CA GLY A 159 2.63 -4.22 -4.08
C GLY A 159 1.92 -5.23 -3.16
N MET A 160 2.69 -5.73 -2.19
CA MET A 160 2.24 -6.72 -1.21
C MET A 160 2.61 -6.29 0.20
N GLY A 161 1.63 -6.29 1.10
CA GLY A 161 1.85 -6.22 2.54
C GLY A 161 1.98 -7.62 3.12
N ILE A 162 2.97 -7.85 3.99
CA ILE A 162 3.19 -9.14 4.65
C ILE A 162 2.99 -8.96 6.15
N ALA A 163 2.13 -9.82 6.73
CA ALA A 163 1.90 -9.91 8.16
C ALA A 163 2.31 -11.29 8.65
N MET A 164 3.22 -11.33 9.63
CA MET A 164 3.69 -12.55 10.27
C MET A 164 3.85 -12.33 11.77
N PRO A 165 3.76 -13.38 12.59
CA PRO A 165 4.01 -13.28 14.02
C PRO A 165 5.44 -12.88 14.33
N PHE A 166 5.63 -12.10 15.40
CA PHE A 166 6.92 -11.53 15.78
C PHE A 166 7.97 -12.56 16.21
N GLN A 167 7.57 -13.73 16.76
CA GLN A 167 8.49 -14.71 17.37
C GLN A 167 8.38 -16.08 16.68
N LEU A 168 8.74 -16.17 15.42
CA LEU A 168 8.70 -17.43 14.67
C LEU A 168 9.65 -18.50 15.25
N TRP A 169 10.84 -18.10 15.72
CA TRP A 169 11.85 -18.99 16.29
C TRP A 169 11.38 -19.77 17.55
N ASN A 170 10.43 -19.22 18.31
CA ASN A 170 9.84 -19.91 19.46
C ASN A 170 8.83 -21.00 19.06
N TRP A 171 8.52 -21.12 17.78
CA TRP A 171 7.50 -22.06 17.31
C TRP A 171 8.02 -23.48 17.13
N VAL A 172 9.34 -23.69 17.07
CA VAL A 172 9.94 -25.02 16.99
C VAL A 172 9.39 -25.93 18.11
N SER A 173 9.43 -25.46 19.35
CA SER A 173 8.91 -26.22 20.50
C SER A 173 7.38 -26.32 20.54
N VAL A 174 6.67 -25.27 20.09
CA VAL A 174 5.18 -25.21 20.16
C VAL A 174 4.53 -26.00 19.03
N LEU A 175 5.14 -26.03 17.84
CA LEU A 175 4.59 -26.66 16.64
C LEU A 175 5.18 -28.01 16.31
N GLY A 176 6.27 -28.42 17.01
CA GLY A 176 7.01 -29.62 16.70
C GLY A 176 7.68 -29.58 15.32
N ALA A 177 8.08 -28.39 14.89
CA ALA A 177 8.81 -28.19 13.63
C ALA A 177 10.27 -28.61 13.83
N PRO A 178 10.94 -29.25 12.83
CA PRO A 178 12.39 -29.48 12.86
C PRO A 178 13.12 -28.13 12.82
N GLN A 179 14.14 -27.96 13.69
CA GLN A 179 14.91 -26.71 13.76
C GLN A 179 15.57 -26.35 12.42
N ALA A 180 16.06 -27.35 11.70
CA ALA A 180 16.70 -27.20 10.39
C ALA A 180 15.78 -26.67 9.26
N GLU A 181 14.48 -26.65 9.46
CA GLU A 181 13.52 -26.13 8.47
C GLU A 181 13.01 -24.72 8.79
N MET A 182 13.49 -24.13 9.90
CA MET A 182 13.06 -22.80 10.36
C MET A 182 14.21 -21.76 10.32
N ASP A 183 15.46 -22.22 10.10
CA ASP A 183 16.65 -21.38 9.87
C ASP A 183 16.78 -21.05 8.37
#